data_85d8a7829b3d0b09ea2e6ed405d7e821
#
_entry.id   85d8a7829b3d0b09ea2e6ed405d7e821
#
_cell.length_a   1.000
_cell.length_b   1.000
_cell.length_c   1.000
_cell.angle_alpha   90.00
_cell.angle_beta   90.00
_cell.angle_gamma   90.00
#
_symmetry.space_group_name_H-M   'P 1'
#
loop_
_entity.id
_entity.type
_entity.pdbx_description
1 polymer ?
#
loop_
_entity_poly.entity_id
_entity_poly.type
_entity_poly.pdbx_seq_one_letter_code
_entity_poly.pdbx_strand_id
1 'polypeptide(L)'
;MAPAPELGIQASFLPRLSAGDLLISRNKRIGGLSKAHVGGRLLRHNLNGLRIAQRLALSAAVSALATAGLVVGSTKPALAEFEIQESSVEKGRVETEYRGAFHWGIPKAEKAEAGDGGGEGTTEEEGPLRQSHDLEVEYGIADRWLFSATLSADEPIGENFALSVVGFELQYELIEREGNGLGLAFTGSYGIATRGGDADEIEFGPIVELASGKLLLTFNPFFTAQAGDNRQTDGLGFEYGWRAEYDFAKHWGVGVEMFGQIEDLANAGSFNDQEHSIGPTLFYKLGNDDEDSSKSDDDGHNNRTSRAPEMELSLNAGLQFGLTDVTSDTALKFQATLEF
;
A
#
# COMPACT_ATOMS: atom_id res chain seq x y z
N MET A 1 1.05 -49.10 32.42
CA MET A 1 -0.36 -49.24 32.05
C MET A 1 -1.19 -48.49 33.08
N ALA A 2 -1.60 -47.28 32.76
CA ALA A 2 -2.57 -46.49 33.50
C ALA A 2 -3.35 -45.65 32.49
N PRO A 3 -4.67 -45.54 32.59
CA PRO A 3 -5.51 -44.97 31.53
C PRO A 3 -5.60 -43.45 31.64
N ALA A 4 -5.81 -42.82 30.47
CA ALA A 4 -6.03 -41.39 30.28
C ALA A 4 -7.43 -40.94 30.76
N PRO A 5 -7.62 -39.68 31.20
CA PRO A 5 -8.92 -39.14 31.51
C PRO A 5 -9.63 -38.58 30.26
N GLU A 6 -10.91 -38.95 30.13
CA GLU A 6 -11.87 -38.40 29.18
C GLU A 6 -12.26 -36.98 29.58
N LEU A 7 -12.22 -36.07 28.63
CA LEU A 7 -12.79 -34.70 28.72
C LEU A 7 -14.16 -34.67 28.04
N GLY A 8 -15.20 -34.68 28.88
CA GLY A 8 -16.58 -34.47 28.47
C GLY A 8 -16.85 -33.04 28.07
N ILE A 9 -17.31 -32.81 26.83
CA ILE A 9 -17.83 -31.53 26.35
C ILE A 9 -19.36 -31.58 26.54
N GLN A 10 -19.87 -30.76 27.46
CA GLN A 10 -21.30 -30.47 27.55
C GLN A 10 -21.65 -29.29 26.65
N ALA A 11 -22.50 -29.59 25.70
CA ALA A 11 -23.23 -28.58 24.91
C ALA A 11 -24.53 -28.21 25.65
N SER A 12 -24.76 -26.93 25.90
CA SER A 12 -26.10 -26.34 26.04
C SER A 12 -26.01 -24.83 26.25
N PHE A 13 -26.56 -24.05 25.34
CA PHE A 13 -27.60 -23.03 25.59
C PHE A 13 -27.78 -22.12 24.36
N LEU A 14 -28.85 -22.39 23.62
CA LEU A 14 -29.48 -21.43 22.70
C LEU A 14 -30.65 -20.75 23.42
N PRO A 15 -30.81 -19.43 23.38
CA PRO A 15 -32.10 -18.83 23.71
C PRO A 15 -32.94 -18.63 22.43
N ARG A 16 -34.22 -19.03 22.58
CA ARG A 16 -35.33 -18.90 21.63
C ARG A 16 -35.69 -17.41 21.42
N LEU A 17 -35.86 -17.03 20.15
CA LEU A 17 -36.56 -15.81 19.76
C LEU A 17 -38.09 -16.04 19.86
N SER A 18 -38.79 -15.16 20.58
CA SER A 18 -40.25 -15.09 20.65
C SER A 18 -40.76 -13.96 19.74
N ALA A 19 -41.72 -14.32 18.89
CA ALA A 19 -42.44 -13.41 18.02
C ALA A 19 -43.65 -12.77 18.77
N GLY A 20 -43.99 -11.54 18.45
CA GLY A 20 -45.18 -10.78 18.83
C GLY A 20 -44.78 -9.37 19.28
N ASP A 21 -45.20 -8.29 18.66
CA ASP A 21 -46.52 -7.79 18.47
C ASP A 21 -46.63 -6.71 17.39
N LEU A 22 -47.61 -6.91 16.58
CA LEU A 22 -48.10 -5.98 15.58
C LEU A 22 -49.10 -5.03 16.26
N LEU A 23 -48.90 -3.72 16.28
CA LEU A 23 -50.00 -2.79 16.50
C LEU A 23 -49.93 -1.58 15.58
N ILE A 24 -50.97 -1.55 14.76
CA ILE A 24 -51.39 -0.49 13.85
C ILE A 24 -51.95 0.69 14.64
N SER A 25 -51.54 1.90 14.34
CA SER A 25 -52.37 3.07 14.63
C SER A 25 -52.39 4.06 13.48
N ARG A 26 -53.63 4.35 13.10
CA ARG A 26 -54.10 5.20 11.99
C ARG A 26 -54.17 6.67 12.36
N ASN A 27 -53.80 7.52 11.41
CA ASN A 27 -54.53 8.74 11.02
C ASN A 27 -54.38 10.02 11.84
N LYS A 28 -53.81 11.06 11.20
CA LYS A 28 -54.58 12.31 10.96
C LYS A 28 -53.87 13.22 9.94
N ARG A 29 -54.63 13.52 8.87
CA ARG A 29 -54.38 14.66 7.97
C ARG A 29 -54.69 15.97 8.68
N ILE A 30 -53.89 17.01 8.49
CA ILE A 30 -54.37 18.39 8.29
C ILE A 30 -53.31 19.11 7.45
N GLY A 31 -53.77 19.85 6.47
CA GLY A 31 -53.10 20.53 5.41
C GLY A 31 -52.47 21.87 5.79
N GLY A 32 -51.68 22.40 4.87
CA GLY A 32 -51.17 23.77 4.94
C GLY A 32 -49.96 23.99 4.04
N LEU A 33 -50.23 24.34 2.77
CA LEU A 33 -49.55 25.33 1.91
C LEU A 33 -48.02 25.56 1.99
N SER A 34 -47.38 25.19 0.87
CA SER A 34 -46.53 26.06 0.01
C SER A 34 -45.45 26.91 0.63
N LYS A 35 -44.21 26.55 0.37
CA LYS A 35 -43.06 27.33 -0.17
C LYS A 35 -41.75 26.67 0.19
N ALA A 36 -41.07 26.10 -0.74
CA ALA A 36 -39.62 26.06 -0.86
C ALA A 36 -39.19 25.14 -2.02
N HIS A 37 -39.23 25.66 -3.23
CA HIS A 37 -38.78 24.94 -4.42
C HIS A 37 -37.57 25.64 -5.07
N VAL A 38 -36.63 26.15 -4.27
CA VAL A 38 -35.41 26.83 -4.79
C VAL A 38 -34.10 26.22 -4.28
N GLY A 39 -34.11 25.50 -3.16
CA GLY A 39 -32.87 24.96 -2.57
C GLY A 39 -32.30 23.67 -3.24
N GLY A 40 -33.16 22.89 -3.89
CA GLY A 40 -32.76 21.55 -4.38
C GLY A 40 -31.96 21.50 -5.69
N ARG A 41 -31.84 22.61 -6.43
CA ARG A 41 -31.10 22.62 -7.71
C ARG A 41 -29.61 22.92 -7.55
N LEU A 42 -29.21 23.72 -6.59
CA LEU A 42 -27.80 24.09 -6.35
C LEU A 42 -27.00 22.95 -5.71
N LEU A 43 -27.62 22.20 -4.78
CA LEU A 43 -26.98 21.03 -4.15
C LEU A 43 -26.77 19.87 -5.13
N ARG A 44 -27.71 19.63 -6.06
CA ARG A 44 -27.53 18.59 -7.09
C ARG A 44 -26.45 18.94 -8.12
N HIS A 45 -26.18 20.22 -8.39
CA HIS A 45 -25.09 20.62 -9.28
C HIS A 45 -23.71 20.41 -8.66
N ASN A 46 -23.55 20.63 -7.35
CA ASN A 46 -22.27 20.39 -6.67
C ASN A 46 -21.91 18.88 -6.57
N LEU A 47 -22.90 18.03 -6.25
CA LEU A 47 -22.68 16.58 -6.19
C LEU A 47 -22.36 15.96 -7.56
N ASN A 48 -22.94 16.50 -8.64
CA ASN A 48 -22.59 16.10 -9.99
C ASN A 48 -21.20 16.59 -10.41
N GLY A 49 -20.78 17.78 -9.97
CA GLY A 49 -19.43 18.31 -10.21
C GLY A 49 -18.35 17.46 -9.54
N LEU A 50 -18.59 17.03 -8.30
CA LEU A 50 -17.67 16.19 -7.55
C LEU A 50 -17.54 14.79 -8.17
N ARG A 51 -18.66 14.18 -8.57
CA ARG A 51 -18.66 12.89 -9.29
C ARG A 51 -18.01 12.97 -10.67
N ILE A 52 -18.10 14.11 -11.34
CA ILE A 52 -17.40 14.35 -12.63
C ILE A 52 -15.91 14.53 -12.38
N ALA A 53 -15.50 15.25 -11.32
CA ALA A 53 -14.10 15.40 -10.94
C ALA A 53 -13.45 14.07 -10.54
N GLN A 54 -14.15 13.23 -9.76
CA GLN A 54 -13.71 11.88 -9.42
C GLN A 54 -13.57 10.97 -10.66
N ARG A 55 -14.54 11.03 -11.58
CA ARG A 55 -14.45 10.27 -12.85
C ARG A 55 -13.37 10.79 -13.78
N LEU A 56 -13.09 12.09 -13.76
CA LEU A 56 -12.00 12.69 -14.54
C LEU A 56 -10.64 12.38 -13.93
N ALA A 57 -10.51 12.36 -12.61
CA ALA A 57 -9.28 11.94 -11.92
C ALA A 57 -8.98 10.45 -12.18
N LEU A 58 -10.00 9.58 -12.06
CA LEU A 58 -9.87 8.16 -12.36
C LEU A 58 -9.55 7.91 -13.85
N SER A 59 -10.20 8.65 -14.77
CA SER A 59 -9.91 8.53 -16.20
C SER A 59 -8.58 9.15 -16.59
N ALA A 60 -8.08 10.17 -15.87
CA ALA A 60 -6.76 10.75 -16.09
C ALA A 60 -5.65 9.79 -15.61
N ALA A 61 -5.84 9.13 -14.47
CA ALA A 61 -4.94 8.09 -13.98
C ALA A 61 -4.90 6.91 -14.97
N VAL A 62 -6.06 6.40 -15.39
CA VAL A 62 -6.15 5.31 -16.41
C VAL A 62 -5.61 5.74 -17.76
N SER A 63 -5.72 7.03 -18.17
CA SER A 63 -5.17 7.51 -19.45
C SER A 63 -3.67 7.77 -19.40
N ALA A 64 -3.11 8.11 -18.24
CA ALA A 64 -1.66 8.18 -18.04
C ALA A 64 -1.02 6.79 -18.17
N LEU A 65 -1.71 5.76 -17.67
CA LEU A 65 -1.33 4.36 -17.83
C LEU A 65 -1.20 3.89 -19.29
N ALA A 66 -1.97 4.47 -20.21
CA ALA A 66 -2.06 3.98 -21.60
C ALA A 66 -1.03 4.61 -22.56
N THR A 67 -0.23 5.61 -22.16
CA THR A 67 0.68 6.36 -23.02
C THR A 67 2.18 6.10 -22.81
N ALA A 68 2.57 5.25 -21.84
CA ALA A 68 3.96 4.81 -21.66
C ALA A 68 4.35 3.83 -22.79
N GLY A 69 5.13 4.28 -23.74
CA GLY A 69 5.53 3.51 -24.92
C GLY A 69 6.61 2.48 -24.58
N LEU A 70 6.49 1.30 -25.16
CA LEU A 70 7.42 0.17 -25.06
C LEU A 70 8.82 0.54 -25.56
N VAL A 71 9.81 0.36 -24.70
CA VAL A 71 11.24 0.17 -25.07
C VAL A 71 11.73 -1.09 -24.36
N VAL A 72 12.35 -2.01 -25.11
CA VAL A 72 12.74 -3.35 -24.63
C VAL A 72 14.16 -3.31 -24.06
N GLY A 73 14.32 -3.67 -22.82
CA GLY A 73 15.58 -3.92 -22.10
C GLY A 73 15.31 -4.84 -20.92
N SER A 74 16.26 -5.66 -20.44
CA SER A 74 16.00 -6.61 -19.37
C SER A 74 16.50 -6.10 -18.02
N THR A 75 15.59 -6.05 -17.03
CA THR A 75 15.88 -5.75 -15.63
C THR A 75 15.00 -6.60 -14.70
N LYS A 76 15.39 -6.81 -13.47
CA LYS A 76 14.55 -7.47 -12.47
C LYS A 76 13.43 -6.53 -12.05
N PRO A 77 12.17 -6.95 -12.00
CA PRO A 77 11.11 -6.13 -11.47
C PRO A 77 11.27 -6.02 -9.94
N ALA A 78 11.65 -4.84 -9.45
CA ALA A 78 11.43 -4.49 -8.06
C ALA A 78 9.97 -4.05 -7.93
N LEU A 79 9.12 -4.84 -7.28
CA LEU A 79 7.69 -4.53 -7.16
C LEU A 79 7.43 -3.31 -6.27
N ALA A 80 8.29 -2.98 -5.32
CA ALA A 80 8.02 -1.88 -4.40
C ALA A 80 9.28 -1.38 -3.67
N GLU A 81 10.15 -0.69 -4.39
CA GLU A 81 11.33 -0.12 -3.73
C GLU A 81 10.92 0.93 -2.68
N PHE A 82 11.38 0.72 -1.43
CA PHE A 82 11.10 1.58 -0.27
C PHE A 82 9.61 1.76 0.09
N GLU A 83 8.77 0.77 -0.19
CA GLU A 83 7.38 0.75 0.21
C GLU A 83 7.20 0.29 1.66
N ILE A 84 6.25 0.92 2.36
CA ILE A 84 5.72 0.42 3.63
C ILE A 84 4.20 0.54 3.57
N GLN A 85 3.55 -0.60 3.41
CA GLN A 85 2.10 -0.75 3.33
C GLN A 85 1.45 -0.62 4.71
N GLU A 86 0.23 -0.07 4.74
CA GLU A 86 -0.60 0.07 5.92
C GLU A 86 -1.66 -1.03 6.01
N SER A 87 -2.03 -1.43 7.24
CA SER A 87 -2.95 -2.56 7.44
C SER A 87 -4.42 -2.19 7.28
N SER A 88 -4.77 -0.91 7.29
CA SER A 88 -6.14 -0.42 7.32
C SER A 88 -6.80 -0.44 5.94
N VAL A 89 -8.11 -0.78 5.91
CA VAL A 89 -8.90 -0.79 4.69
C VAL A 89 -10.22 -0.07 4.91
N GLU A 90 -10.47 1.00 4.16
CA GLU A 90 -11.73 1.72 4.17
C GLU A 90 -12.51 1.50 2.87
N LYS A 91 -13.71 0.91 2.98
CA LYS A 91 -14.55 0.63 1.84
C LYS A 91 -15.00 1.88 1.10
N GLY A 92 -14.76 1.89 -0.21
CA GLY A 92 -15.17 2.96 -1.12
C GLY A 92 -14.17 4.11 -1.19
N ARG A 93 -13.12 4.07 -0.38
CA ARG A 93 -12.00 5.00 -0.41
C ARG A 93 -11.15 4.75 -1.65
N VAL A 94 -10.71 5.81 -2.26
CA VAL A 94 -9.74 5.78 -3.37
C VAL A 94 -8.49 6.50 -2.90
N GLU A 95 -7.36 5.85 -3.09
CA GLU A 95 -6.06 6.41 -2.82
C GLU A 95 -5.23 6.42 -4.11
N THR A 96 -4.41 7.45 -4.28
CA THR A 96 -3.44 7.53 -5.36
C THR A 96 -2.11 7.88 -4.74
N GLU A 97 -1.14 7.02 -4.95
CA GLU A 97 0.20 7.17 -4.42
C GLU A 97 1.22 7.31 -5.55
N TYR A 98 2.19 8.19 -5.33
CA TYR A 98 3.39 8.31 -6.14
C TYR A 98 4.61 8.18 -5.25
N ARG A 99 5.44 7.17 -5.49
CA ARG A 99 6.71 6.93 -4.83
C ARG A 99 7.87 7.13 -5.80
N GLY A 100 9.03 7.47 -5.28
CA GLY A 100 10.24 7.49 -6.09
C GLY A 100 11.49 7.47 -5.24
N ALA A 101 12.57 7.00 -5.84
CA ALA A 101 13.90 6.97 -5.26
C ALA A 101 14.96 7.39 -6.25
N PHE A 102 16.03 8.02 -5.75
CA PHE A 102 17.26 8.32 -6.47
C PHE A 102 18.44 7.76 -5.69
N HIS A 103 19.35 7.06 -6.36
CA HIS A 103 20.46 6.36 -5.77
C HIS A 103 21.81 6.97 -6.11
N TRP A 104 22.73 6.97 -5.14
CA TRP A 104 24.10 7.41 -5.26
C TRP A 104 25.06 6.42 -4.60
N GLY A 105 26.32 6.40 -5.08
CA GLY A 105 27.31 5.46 -4.60
C GLY A 105 26.93 4.03 -4.90
N ILE A 106 26.41 3.79 -6.10
CA ILE A 106 25.91 2.50 -6.52
C ILE A 106 27.08 1.53 -6.67
N PRO A 107 27.01 0.31 -6.09
CA PRO A 107 28.04 -0.70 -6.23
C PRO A 107 28.36 -0.94 -7.71
N LYS A 108 29.63 -1.08 -8.03
CA LYS A 108 30.00 -1.49 -9.38
C LYS A 108 29.68 -2.98 -9.47
N ALA A 109 28.84 -3.35 -10.43
CA ALA A 109 28.71 -4.76 -10.79
C ALA A 109 30.11 -5.34 -10.96
N GLU A 110 30.49 -6.33 -10.14
CA GLU A 110 31.74 -7.05 -10.35
C GLU A 110 31.62 -7.68 -11.74
N LYS A 111 32.47 -7.22 -12.66
CA LYS A 111 32.67 -7.95 -13.90
C LYS A 111 33.08 -9.34 -13.48
N ALA A 112 32.20 -10.31 -13.65
CA ALA A 112 32.59 -11.71 -13.54
C ALA A 112 33.89 -11.84 -14.33
N GLU A 113 34.99 -12.13 -13.66
CA GLU A 113 36.27 -12.38 -14.33
C GLU A 113 35.98 -13.51 -15.34
N ALA A 114 36.00 -13.17 -16.63
CA ALA A 114 35.84 -14.12 -17.69
C ALA A 114 36.97 -15.13 -17.53
N GLY A 115 36.70 -16.20 -16.76
CA GLY A 115 37.52 -17.39 -16.73
C GLY A 115 37.63 -17.85 -18.17
N ASP A 116 38.87 -18.00 -18.68
CA ASP A 116 39.24 -18.49 -19.99
C ASP A 116 38.67 -19.92 -20.22
N GLY A 117 37.38 -19.98 -20.50
CA GLY A 117 36.64 -21.21 -20.76
C GLY A 117 35.38 -20.87 -21.54
N GLY A 118 35.48 -20.88 -22.87
CA GLY A 118 34.41 -20.54 -23.82
C GLY A 118 33.10 -21.26 -23.53
N GLY A 119 32.18 -20.57 -22.89
CA GLY A 119 30.78 -20.87 -22.72
C GLY A 119 30.02 -19.58 -22.97
N GLU A 120 29.35 -19.46 -24.11
CA GLU A 120 28.33 -18.47 -24.36
C GLU A 120 27.16 -18.70 -23.38
N GLY A 121 27.13 -17.90 -22.35
CA GLY A 121 26.11 -17.88 -21.32
C GLY A 121 26.43 -16.75 -20.37
N THR A 122 26.49 -15.51 -20.88
CA THR A 122 26.48 -14.32 -20.04
C THR A 122 25.05 -14.12 -19.56
N THR A 123 24.72 -14.65 -18.39
CA THR A 123 23.71 -14.03 -17.57
C THR A 123 24.26 -12.64 -17.25
N GLU A 124 23.81 -11.62 -17.96
CA GLU A 124 24.06 -10.23 -17.58
C GLU A 124 23.35 -10.05 -16.24
N GLU A 125 24.08 -10.09 -15.13
CA GLU A 125 23.56 -9.68 -13.84
C GLU A 125 23.11 -8.23 -13.97
N GLU A 126 21.88 -7.97 -13.62
CA GLU A 126 21.28 -6.66 -13.71
C GLU A 126 22.06 -5.67 -12.85
N GLY A 127 22.29 -4.48 -13.41
CA GLY A 127 22.95 -3.40 -12.68
C GLY A 127 22.01 -2.83 -11.62
N PRO A 128 22.56 -2.36 -10.49
CA PRO A 128 21.77 -1.69 -9.47
C PRO A 128 21.04 -0.45 -10.02
N LEU A 129 19.89 -0.12 -9.44
CA LEU A 129 19.02 0.96 -9.89
C LEU A 129 19.67 2.34 -9.69
N ARG A 130 19.50 3.22 -10.66
CA ARG A 130 19.84 4.63 -10.56
C ARG A 130 18.68 5.46 -10.03
N GLN A 131 17.47 5.11 -10.44
CA GLN A 131 16.22 5.68 -9.96
C GLN A 131 15.05 4.70 -10.19
N SER A 132 14.06 4.80 -9.32
CA SER A 132 12.80 4.07 -9.41
C SER A 132 11.62 4.99 -9.16
N HIS A 133 10.47 4.71 -9.78
CA HIS A 133 9.24 5.48 -9.63
C HIS A 133 8.02 4.58 -9.78
N ASP A 134 7.12 4.65 -8.81
CA ASP A 134 5.86 3.92 -8.79
C ASP A 134 4.68 4.87 -8.77
N LEU A 135 3.66 4.54 -9.54
CA LEU A 135 2.35 5.15 -9.47
C LEU A 135 1.33 4.08 -9.16
N GLU A 136 0.69 4.20 -8.02
CA GLU A 136 -0.28 3.25 -7.52
C GLU A 136 -1.65 3.88 -7.35
N VAL A 137 -2.70 3.10 -7.60
CA VAL A 137 -4.08 3.46 -7.32
C VAL A 137 -4.72 2.33 -6.54
N GLU A 138 -5.22 2.67 -5.37
CA GLU A 138 -5.89 1.77 -4.46
C GLU A 138 -7.39 2.04 -4.39
N TYR A 139 -8.17 1.00 -4.16
CA TYR A 139 -9.60 1.09 -3.98
C TYR A 139 -10.12 0.07 -2.97
N GLY A 140 -10.76 0.56 -1.90
CA GLY A 140 -11.48 -0.29 -0.96
C GLY A 140 -12.74 -0.92 -1.61
N ILE A 141 -12.59 -2.12 -2.18
CA ILE A 141 -13.65 -2.78 -2.96
C ILE A 141 -14.80 -3.31 -2.10
N ALA A 142 -14.51 -3.68 -0.87
CA ALA A 142 -15.49 -4.17 0.10
C ALA A 142 -14.99 -3.92 1.53
N ASP A 143 -15.84 -4.23 2.52
CA ASP A 143 -15.40 -4.18 3.91
C ASP A 143 -14.18 -5.09 4.08
N ARG A 144 -13.03 -4.54 4.54
CA ARG A 144 -11.74 -5.24 4.75
C ARG A 144 -11.01 -5.72 3.49
N TRP A 145 -11.46 -5.38 2.30
CA TRP A 145 -10.80 -5.74 1.06
C TRP A 145 -10.35 -4.52 0.28
N LEU A 146 -9.05 -4.42 0.04
CA LEU A 146 -8.41 -3.44 -0.82
C LEU A 146 -7.92 -4.11 -2.09
N PHE A 147 -8.04 -3.43 -3.19
CA PHE A 147 -7.43 -3.78 -4.47
C PHE A 147 -6.56 -2.62 -4.93
N SER A 148 -5.34 -2.90 -5.37
CA SER A 148 -4.48 -1.91 -5.97
C SER A 148 -3.98 -2.29 -7.36
N ALA A 149 -3.55 -1.27 -8.10
CA ALA A 149 -2.87 -1.41 -9.39
C ALA A 149 -1.71 -0.43 -9.45
N THR A 150 -0.52 -0.95 -9.76
CA THR A 150 0.74 -0.22 -9.74
C THR A 150 1.39 -0.21 -11.12
N LEU A 151 2.02 0.91 -11.45
CA LEU A 151 2.95 1.05 -12.56
C LEU A 151 4.31 1.42 -12.02
N SER A 152 5.29 0.56 -12.23
CA SER A 152 6.68 0.78 -11.86
C SER A 152 7.51 1.13 -13.08
N ALA A 153 8.36 2.13 -12.95
CA ALA A 153 9.32 2.54 -13.98
C ALA A 153 10.67 2.82 -13.31
N ASP A 154 11.73 2.31 -13.86
CA ASP A 154 13.07 2.42 -13.30
C ASP A 154 14.15 2.66 -14.35
N GLU A 155 15.36 2.98 -13.87
CA GLU A 155 16.57 3.16 -14.68
C GLU A 155 17.73 2.41 -14.03
N PRO A 156 18.01 1.18 -14.44
CA PRO A 156 19.22 0.47 -14.04
C PRO A 156 20.48 1.14 -14.60
N ILE A 157 21.64 0.85 -14.02
CA ILE A 157 22.90 1.39 -14.53
C ILE A 157 23.19 0.82 -15.92
N GLY A 158 23.37 1.75 -16.85
CA GLY A 158 23.69 1.39 -18.26
C GLY A 158 22.46 1.23 -19.14
N GLU A 159 21.27 1.33 -18.58
CA GLU A 159 20.00 1.24 -19.30
C GLU A 159 19.27 2.59 -19.34
N ASN A 160 18.15 2.61 -20.06
CA ASN A 160 17.30 3.78 -20.14
C ASN A 160 16.13 3.63 -19.17
N PHE A 161 15.66 4.78 -18.63
CA PHE A 161 14.44 4.84 -17.88
C PHE A 161 13.26 4.29 -18.70
N ALA A 162 12.56 3.30 -18.16
CA ALA A 162 11.43 2.65 -18.84
C ALA A 162 10.45 2.06 -17.83
N LEU A 163 9.23 1.75 -18.28
CA LEU A 163 8.28 0.95 -17.51
C LEU A 163 8.87 -0.45 -17.31
N SER A 164 8.89 -0.91 -16.07
CA SER A 164 9.42 -2.22 -15.68
C SER A 164 8.34 -3.21 -15.27
N VAL A 165 7.32 -2.76 -14.51
CA VAL A 165 6.27 -3.63 -13.99
C VAL A 165 4.89 -3.01 -14.11
N VAL A 166 3.89 -3.88 -14.35
CA VAL A 166 2.46 -3.59 -14.10
C VAL A 166 2.01 -4.54 -13.01
N GLY A 167 1.75 -3.99 -11.82
CA GLY A 167 1.38 -4.74 -10.61
C GLY A 167 -0.11 -4.71 -10.34
N PHE A 168 -0.60 -5.78 -9.70
CA PHE A 168 -1.95 -5.87 -9.12
C PHE A 168 -1.84 -6.52 -7.75
N GLU A 169 -2.54 -5.96 -6.77
CA GLU A 169 -2.53 -6.45 -5.40
C GLU A 169 -3.93 -6.61 -4.84
N LEU A 170 -4.08 -7.56 -3.92
CA LEU A 170 -5.28 -7.77 -3.14
C LEU A 170 -4.90 -7.91 -1.67
N GLN A 171 -5.39 -6.99 -0.82
CA GLN A 171 -5.17 -7.00 0.62
C GLN A 171 -6.46 -7.34 1.36
N TYR A 172 -6.32 -8.07 2.46
CA TYR A 172 -7.39 -8.36 3.40
C TYR A 172 -7.03 -7.95 4.82
N GLU A 173 -7.80 -7.06 5.41
CA GLU A 173 -7.66 -6.63 6.79
C GLU A 173 -8.19 -7.69 7.75
N LEU A 174 -7.29 -8.28 8.53
CA LEU A 174 -7.59 -9.32 9.54
C LEU A 174 -8.02 -8.70 10.87
N ILE A 175 -7.29 -7.67 11.31
CA ILE A 175 -7.52 -6.94 12.56
C ILE A 175 -7.48 -5.44 12.23
N GLU A 176 -8.63 -4.79 12.38
CA GLU A 176 -8.75 -3.34 12.26
C GLU A 176 -8.04 -2.66 13.45
N ARG A 177 -7.18 -1.69 13.14
CA ARG A 177 -6.49 -0.91 14.17
C ARG A 177 -7.36 0.23 14.67
N GLU A 178 -7.92 0.07 15.86
CA GLU A 178 -8.69 1.12 16.53
C GLU A 178 -7.78 1.95 17.43
N GLY A 179 -7.41 3.15 17.01
CA GLY A 179 -6.58 4.08 17.79
C GLY A 179 -5.24 3.48 18.23
N ASN A 180 -5.03 3.31 19.54
CA ASN A 180 -3.89 2.55 20.07
C ASN A 180 -4.18 1.05 19.99
N GLY A 181 -3.29 0.28 19.39
CA GLY A 181 -3.47 -1.16 19.29
C GLY A 181 -2.76 -1.78 18.10
N LEU A 182 -3.12 -3.03 17.84
CA LEU A 182 -2.61 -3.84 16.75
C LEU A 182 -3.50 -3.72 15.53
N GLY A 183 -2.91 -3.43 14.37
CA GLY A 183 -3.48 -3.64 13.06
C GLY A 183 -2.81 -4.84 12.40
N LEU A 184 -3.56 -5.62 11.64
CA LEU A 184 -3.03 -6.77 10.91
C LEU A 184 -3.79 -6.93 9.59
N ALA A 185 -3.06 -6.98 8.50
CA ALA A 185 -3.58 -7.38 7.20
C ALA A 185 -2.71 -8.47 6.57
N PHE A 186 -3.18 -9.05 5.50
CA PHE A 186 -2.42 -9.96 4.65
C PHE A 186 -2.62 -9.53 3.21
N THR A 187 -1.54 -9.41 2.48
CA THR A 187 -1.54 -9.01 1.06
C THR A 187 -0.98 -10.10 0.18
N GLY A 188 -1.33 -10.04 -1.11
CA GLY A 188 -0.73 -10.82 -2.17
C GLY A 188 -0.82 -10.07 -3.49
N SER A 189 0.29 -9.95 -4.18
CA SER A 189 0.44 -9.23 -5.43
C SER A 189 0.97 -10.11 -6.57
N TYR A 190 0.76 -9.65 -7.80
CA TYR A 190 1.33 -10.20 -9.01
C TYR A 190 1.84 -9.07 -9.89
N GLY A 191 3.14 -9.05 -10.12
CA GLY A 191 3.82 -8.11 -11.00
C GLY A 191 4.10 -8.74 -12.36
N ILE A 192 3.61 -8.09 -13.41
CA ILE A 192 3.88 -8.48 -14.80
C ILE A 192 5.08 -7.68 -15.27
N ALA A 193 6.20 -8.35 -15.56
CA ALA A 193 7.37 -7.73 -16.13
C ALA A 193 7.07 -7.21 -17.54
N THR A 194 7.46 -5.97 -17.84
CA THR A 194 7.24 -5.36 -19.16
C THR A 194 8.50 -5.35 -20.02
N ARG A 195 9.67 -5.54 -19.42
CA ARG A 195 10.94 -5.65 -20.14
C ARG A 195 11.16 -7.09 -20.59
N GLY A 196 11.74 -7.24 -21.77
CA GLY A 196 11.98 -8.58 -22.33
C GLY A 196 13.11 -9.29 -21.62
N GLY A 197 12.86 -10.48 -21.10
CA GLY A 197 13.84 -11.27 -20.37
C GLY A 197 13.59 -11.30 -18.85
N ASP A 198 12.81 -10.37 -18.32
CA ASP A 198 12.47 -10.34 -16.90
C ASP A 198 11.37 -11.35 -16.59
N ALA A 199 11.41 -11.91 -15.38
CA ALA A 199 10.37 -12.78 -14.87
C ALA A 199 9.24 -11.94 -14.26
N ASP A 200 8.02 -12.45 -14.33
CA ASP A 200 6.93 -11.97 -13.47
C ASP A 200 7.24 -12.30 -12.02
N GLU A 201 6.61 -11.55 -11.07
CA GLU A 201 6.82 -11.78 -9.66
C GLU A 201 5.51 -11.94 -8.90
N ILE A 202 5.53 -12.81 -7.90
CA ILE A 202 4.48 -12.97 -6.91
C ILE A 202 5.06 -12.53 -5.57
N GLU A 203 4.39 -11.62 -4.88
CA GLU A 203 4.73 -11.25 -3.52
C GLU A 203 3.54 -11.51 -2.59
N PHE A 204 3.81 -11.91 -1.34
CA PHE A 204 2.76 -12.10 -0.34
C PHE A 204 3.32 -12.03 1.08
N GLY A 205 2.50 -11.56 2.00
CA GLY A 205 2.88 -11.54 3.42
C GLY A 205 1.94 -10.75 4.30
N PRO A 206 2.22 -10.72 5.61
CA PRO A 206 1.44 -9.93 6.56
C PRO A 206 1.92 -8.49 6.60
N ILE A 207 0.98 -7.58 6.88
CA ILE A 207 1.21 -6.18 7.22
C ILE A 207 0.85 -6.04 8.70
N VAL A 208 1.81 -5.64 9.52
CA VAL A 208 1.65 -5.53 10.97
C VAL A 208 1.86 -4.11 11.42
N GLU A 209 0.89 -3.53 12.13
CA GLU A 209 0.98 -2.20 12.73
C GLU A 209 0.76 -2.27 14.22
N LEU A 210 1.51 -1.46 14.97
CA LEU A 210 1.31 -1.28 16.41
C LEU A 210 1.38 0.20 16.75
N ALA A 211 0.24 0.77 17.15
CA ALA A 211 0.14 2.15 17.57
C ALA A 211 0.10 2.30 19.09
N SER A 212 0.83 3.25 19.62
CA SER A 212 0.84 3.62 21.04
C SER A 212 1.06 5.12 21.23
N GLY A 213 0.01 5.85 21.53
CA GLY A 213 0.05 7.31 21.64
C GLY A 213 0.42 7.95 20.31
N LYS A 214 1.61 8.56 20.27
CA LYS A 214 2.16 9.23 19.08
C LYS A 214 3.14 8.35 18.29
N LEU A 215 3.36 7.12 18.71
CA LEU A 215 4.27 6.18 18.06
C LEU A 215 3.47 5.19 17.24
N LEU A 216 3.83 5.05 15.97
CA LEU A 216 3.37 4.00 15.06
C LEU A 216 4.56 3.17 14.63
N LEU A 217 4.46 1.86 14.81
CA LEU A 217 5.40 0.88 14.29
C LEU A 217 4.68 0.10 13.18
N THR A 218 5.30 0.01 12.01
CA THR A 218 4.81 -0.81 10.89
C THR A 218 5.88 -1.80 10.49
N PHE A 219 5.49 -3.03 10.17
CA PHE A 219 6.38 -4.08 9.70
C PHE A 219 5.71 -4.92 8.61
N ASN A 220 6.34 -4.98 7.46
CA ASN A 220 5.91 -5.69 6.26
C ASN A 220 6.96 -6.77 5.90
N PRO A 221 6.86 -8.01 6.40
CA PRO A 221 7.71 -9.13 5.97
C PRO A 221 7.02 -9.87 4.82
N PHE A 222 7.56 -9.73 3.61
CA PHE A 222 7.00 -10.33 2.42
C PHE A 222 7.89 -11.44 1.88
N PHE A 223 7.26 -12.43 1.27
CA PHE A 223 7.93 -13.47 0.51
C PHE A 223 7.69 -13.23 -0.97
N THR A 224 8.75 -13.34 -1.76
CA THR A 224 8.70 -13.16 -3.21
C THR A 224 8.99 -14.48 -3.92
N ALA A 225 8.46 -14.63 -5.12
CA ALA A 225 8.72 -15.76 -5.98
C ALA A 225 8.61 -15.34 -7.45
N GLN A 226 9.61 -15.69 -8.25
CA GLN A 226 9.55 -15.46 -9.68
C GLN A 226 8.52 -16.38 -10.36
N ALA A 227 7.81 -15.86 -11.36
CA ALA A 227 6.80 -16.55 -12.14
C ALA A 227 7.04 -16.41 -13.65
N GLY A 228 6.32 -17.17 -14.46
CA GLY A 228 6.46 -17.13 -15.92
C GLY A 228 7.63 -17.95 -16.48
N ASP A 229 7.98 -17.68 -17.75
CA ASP A 229 8.98 -18.48 -18.48
C ASP A 229 10.42 -17.97 -18.30
N ASN A 230 10.60 -16.73 -17.85
CA ASN A 230 11.91 -16.07 -17.72
C ASN A 230 12.51 -16.19 -16.31
N ARG A 231 12.01 -17.12 -15.48
CA ARG A 231 12.50 -17.28 -14.10
C ARG A 231 13.99 -17.62 -14.08
N GLN A 232 14.71 -16.92 -13.24
CA GLN A 232 16.13 -17.13 -12.99
C GLN A 232 16.34 -18.04 -11.76
N THR A 233 15.37 -18.07 -10.85
CA THR A 233 15.36 -18.95 -9.68
C THR A 233 13.98 -19.58 -9.48
N ASP A 234 13.96 -20.77 -8.88
CA ASP A 234 12.74 -21.42 -8.36
C ASP A 234 12.64 -21.25 -6.82
N GLY A 235 13.57 -20.49 -6.22
CA GLY A 235 13.60 -20.21 -4.78
C GLY A 235 12.55 -19.18 -4.35
N LEU A 236 12.38 -19.07 -3.02
CA LEU A 236 11.65 -17.98 -2.40
C LEU A 236 12.62 -16.88 -2.01
N GLY A 237 12.32 -15.65 -2.38
CA GLY A 237 12.93 -14.47 -1.84
C GLY A 237 12.25 -14.02 -0.55
N PHE A 238 12.80 -13.02 0.09
CA PHE A 238 12.25 -12.37 1.27
C PHE A 238 12.58 -10.89 1.25
N GLU A 239 11.55 -10.07 1.36
CA GLU A 239 11.66 -8.64 1.46
C GLU A 239 11.07 -8.17 2.78
N TYR A 240 11.62 -7.09 3.32
CA TYR A 240 11.02 -6.48 4.48
C TYR A 240 11.17 -4.98 4.46
N GLY A 241 10.10 -4.31 4.89
CA GLY A 241 10.10 -2.91 5.28
C GLY A 241 9.64 -2.77 6.72
N TRP A 242 10.28 -1.90 7.50
CA TRP A 242 9.74 -1.49 8.77
C TRP A 242 9.93 0.00 9.01
N ARG A 243 8.98 0.58 9.74
CA ARG A 243 8.92 1.99 10.10
C ARG A 243 8.66 2.15 11.59
N ALA A 244 9.38 3.07 12.21
CA ALA A 244 9.03 3.62 13.51
C ALA A 244 8.79 5.12 13.33
N GLU A 245 7.53 5.54 13.34
CA GLU A 245 7.11 6.92 13.13
C GLU A 245 6.63 7.54 14.44
N TYR A 246 7.01 8.79 14.72
CA TYR A 246 6.60 9.57 15.88
C TYR A 246 6.02 10.92 15.47
N ASP A 247 4.73 11.14 15.75
CA ASP A 247 4.03 12.39 15.50
C ASP A 247 4.40 13.44 16.56
N PHE A 248 5.38 14.29 16.27
CA PHE A 248 5.80 15.32 17.21
C PHE A 248 4.95 16.58 17.18
N ALA A 249 4.23 16.85 16.07
CA ALA A 249 3.29 17.97 15.91
C ALA A 249 2.06 17.51 15.10
N LYS A 250 1.03 18.36 15.03
CA LYS A 250 -0.27 18.04 14.42
C LYS A 250 -0.17 17.44 12.99
N HIS A 251 0.71 17.99 12.16
CA HIS A 251 0.87 17.59 10.76
C HIS A 251 2.26 17.02 10.46
N TRP A 252 3.10 16.88 11.48
CA TRP A 252 4.48 16.50 11.28
C TRP A 252 4.88 15.29 12.10
N GLY A 253 5.41 14.30 11.43
CA GLY A 253 6.06 13.14 12.00
C GLY A 253 7.52 13.04 11.61
N VAL A 254 8.29 12.32 12.38
CA VAL A 254 9.66 11.92 12.07
C VAL A 254 9.80 10.44 12.37
N GLY A 255 10.55 9.73 11.57
CA GLY A 255 10.76 8.30 11.80
C GLY A 255 12.09 7.80 11.32
N VAL A 256 12.26 6.51 11.54
CA VAL A 256 13.33 5.71 10.97
C VAL A 256 12.67 4.57 10.20
N GLU A 257 13.16 4.33 9.01
CA GLU A 257 12.73 3.23 8.17
C GLU A 257 13.94 2.36 7.81
N MET A 258 13.71 1.07 7.66
CA MET A 258 14.71 0.12 7.21
C MET A 258 14.06 -0.82 6.19
N PHE A 259 14.80 -1.10 5.16
CA PHE A 259 14.40 -1.99 4.07
C PHE A 259 15.48 -3.04 3.85
N GLY A 260 15.07 -4.19 3.36
CA GLY A 260 16.03 -5.20 2.97
C GLY A 260 15.42 -6.28 2.11
N GLN A 261 16.26 -6.87 1.26
CA GLN A 261 15.89 -7.90 0.31
C GLN A 261 16.90 -9.03 0.32
N ILE A 262 16.38 -10.25 0.25
CA ILE A 262 17.12 -11.50 0.08
C ILE A 262 16.50 -12.22 -1.12
N GLU A 263 17.19 -12.26 -2.25
CA GLU A 263 16.65 -12.80 -3.51
C GLU A 263 16.32 -14.29 -3.45
N ASP A 264 17.12 -15.07 -2.76
CA ASP A 264 16.91 -16.52 -2.59
C ASP A 264 17.26 -16.95 -1.16
N LEU A 265 16.24 -17.27 -0.37
CA LEU A 265 16.42 -17.72 1.02
C LEU A 265 17.22 -19.01 1.16
N ALA A 266 17.23 -19.88 0.13
CA ALA A 266 18.01 -21.11 0.15
C ALA A 266 19.50 -20.85 -0.08
N ASN A 267 19.84 -19.74 -0.76
CA ASN A 267 21.19 -19.33 -1.12
C ASN A 267 21.47 -17.89 -0.68
N ALA A 268 21.00 -17.49 0.49
CA ALA A 268 21.01 -16.11 0.98
C ALA A 268 22.40 -15.46 1.11
N GLY A 269 23.50 -16.24 1.02
CA GLY A 269 24.85 -15.71 1.20
C GLY A 269 25.13 -15.18 2.61
N SER A 270 26.06 -14.24 2.71
CA SER A 270 26.32 -13.49 3.94
C SER A 270 25.45 -12.23 3.99
N PHE A 271 25.42 -11.54 5.14
CA PHE A 271 24.71 -10.26 5.26
C PHE A 271 25.16 -9.21 4.21
N ASN A 272 26.44 -9.22 3.83
CA ASN A 272 26.97 -8.28 2.84
C ASN A 272 26.57 -8.62 1.39
N ASP A 273 26.05 -9.82 1.16
CA ASP A 273 25.55 -10.27 -0.15
C ASP A 273 24.03 -9.99 -0.30
N GLN A 274 23.41 -9.36 0.69
CA GLN A 274 21.99 -9.02 0.74
C GLN A 274 21.80 -7.51 0.72
N GLU A 275 20.69 -7.02 0.17
CA GLU A 275 20.40 -5.60 0.17
C GLU A 275 19.78 -5.17 1.50
N HIS A 276 20.40 -4.19 2.15
CA HIS A 276 19.89 -3.60 3.39
C HIS A 276 20.19 -2.11 3.46
N SER A 277 19.16 -1.31 3.79
CA SER A 277 19.29 0.12 3.99
C SER A 277 18.50 0.59 5.21
N ILE A 278 18.95 1.66 5.86
CA ILE A 278 18.26 2.28 6.98
C ILE A 278 18.41 3.80 6.91
N GLY A 279 17.39 4.53 7.33
CA GLY A 279 17.51 5.98 7.35
C GLY A 279 16.36 6.74 7.98
N PRO A 280 16.56 8.04 8.24
CA PRO A 280 15.53 8.92 8.77
C PRO A 280 14.55 9.35 7.68
N THR A 281 13.29 9.50 8.07
CA THR A 281 12.21 9.98 7.21
C THR A 281 11.41 11.06 7.92
N LEU A 282 11.06 12.12 7.19
CA LEU A 282 10.17 13.19 7.62
C LEU A 282 8.80 12.98 6.98
N PHE A 283 7.73 13.09 7.77
CA PHE A 283 6.35 12.93 7.35
C PHE A 283 5.58 14.23 7.50
N TYR A 284 4.70 14.51 6.55
CA TYR A 284 3.76 15.62 6.60
C TYR A 284 2.38 15.13 6.18
N LYS A 285 1.37 15.32 7.05
CA LYS A 285 -0.01 14.89 6.82
C LYS A 285 -0.93 16.09 6.87
N LEU A 286 -1.67 16.33 5.79
CA LEU A 286 -2.66 17.38 5.68
C LEU A 286 -4.03 16.74 5.44
N GLY A 287 -4.84 16.67 6.50
CA GLY A 287 -6.23 16.24 6.45
C GLY A 287 -7.16 17.36 6.85
N ASN A 288 -8.47 17.19 6.68
CA ASN A 288 -9.45 18.14 7.18
C ASN A 288 -9.46 18.12 8.71
N ASP A 289 -9.23 19.29 9.29
CA ASP A 289 -9.21 19.51 10.73
C ASP A 289 -10.62 19.42 11.32
N ASP A 290 -11.15 18.23 11.58
CA ASP A 290 -12.34 18.05 12.40
C ASP A 290 -12.01 18.02 13.90
N GLU A 291 -11.19 18.94 14.38
CA GLU A 291 -11.10 19.26 15.78
C GLU A 291 -11.93 20.53 16.06
N ASP A 292 -13.08 20.34 16.64
CA ASP A 292 -13.83 21.16 17.59
C ASP A 292 -15.36 21.12 17.39
N SER A 293 -15.95 19.96 17.16
CA SER A 293 -17.40 19.83 17.31
C SER A 293 -17.83 19.21 18.65
N SER A 294 -16.97 19.23 19.66
CA SER A 294 -17.37 18.88 21.02
C SER A 294 -17.77 20.11 21.82
N LYS A 295 -18.71 20.93 21.33
CA LYS A 295 -19.53 21.86 22.11
C LYS A 295 -20.62 22.49 21.24
N SER A 296 -21.72 21.82 21.09
CA SER A 296 -23.03 22.48 21.08
C SER A 296 -24.05 21.46 21.53
N ASP A 297 -24.56 21.75 22.70
CA ASP A 297 -25.70 21.11 23.33
C ASP A 297 -26.91 21.11 22.38
N ASP A 298 -27.59 19.95 22.40
CA ASP A 298 -29.03 19.81 22.38
C ASP A 298 -29.80 20.60 21.29
N ASP A 299 -30.07 19.94 20.18
CA ASP A 299 -31.42 19.99 19.59
C ASP A 299 -31.55 18.89 18.53
N GLY A 300 -32.39 17.92 18.86
CA GLY A 300 -32.64 16.74 18.01
C GLY A 300 -33.23 17.10 16.64
N HIS A 301 -32.37 17.07 15.64
CA HIS A 301 -32.81 16.92 14.26
C HIS A 301 -31.79 16.02 13.52
N ASN A 302 -32.25 14.81 13.24
CA ASN A 302 -31.63 13.89 12.29
C ASN A 302 -31.44 14.56 10.92
N ASN A 303 -30.35 15.27 10.74
CA ASN A 303 -29.89 15.68 9.43
C ASN A 303 -28.65 14.81 9.08
N ARG A 304 -28.87 13.64 8.48
CA ARG A 304 -27.82 12.94 7.74
C ARG A 304 -27.48 13.81 6.52
N THR A 305 -26.74 14.87 6.73
CA THR A 305 -26.01 15.51 5.66
C THR A 305 -24.94 14.52 5.21
N SER A 306 -25.02 14.05 3.98
CA SER A 306 -23.92 13.35 3.33
C SER A 306 -22.69 14.24 3.39
N ARG A 307 -21.76 13.93 4.30
CA ARG A 307 -20.45 14.58 4.40
C ARG A 307 -19.74 14.38 3.05
N ALA A 308 -19.14 15.41 2.51
CA ALA A 308 -18.28 15.26 1.35
C ALA A 308 -17.13 14.33 1.75
N PRO A 309 -16.61 13.47 0.85
CA PRO A 309 -15.43 12.70 1.17
C PRO A 309 -14.31 13.65 1.57
N GLU A 310 -13.70 13.36 2.70
CA GLU A 310 -12.56 14.11 3.20
C GLU A 310 -11.37 13.79 2.30
N MET A 311 -10.66 14.80 1.88
CA MET A 311 -9.46 14.64 1.06
C MET A 311 -8.26 14.78 1.98
N GLU A 312 -7.40 13.77 1.99
CA GLU A 312 -6.17 13.77 2.76
C GLU A 312 -4.96 13.76 1.83
N LEU A 313 -3.94 14.54 2.16
CA LEU A 313 -2.66 14.57 1.47
C LEU A 313 -1.57 14.20 2.45
N SER A 314 -0.85 13.12 2.17
CA SER A 314 0.33 12.71 2.91
C SER A 314 1.58 12.84 2.04
N LEU A 315 2.65 13.36 2.63
CA LEU A 315 3.94 13.49 1.99
C LEU A 315 5.00 12.90 2.90
N ASN A 316 5.94 12.16 2.36
CA ASN A 316 7.15 11.81 3.11
C ASN A 316 8.41 11.93 2.25
N ALA A 317 9.54 12.16 2.90
CA ALA A 317 10.83 12.15 2.27
C ALA A 317 11.89 11.68 3.27
N GLY A 318 12.78 10.79 2.82
CA GLY A 318 13.80 10.17 3.66
C GLY A 318 15.11 9.96 2.92
N LEU A 319 16.20 9.88 3.70
CA LEU A 319 17.50 9.46 3.19
C LEU A 319 17.77 8.05 3.72
N GLN A 320 18.00 7.11 2.82
CA GLN A 320 18.39 5.75 3.14
C GLN A 320 19.90 5.59 2.96
N PHE A 321 20.55 4.90 3.89
CA PHE A 321 21.97 4.60 3.87
C PHE A 321 22.17 3.10 3.74
N GLY A 322 22.90 2.68 2.72
CA GLY A 322 23.25 1.28 2.51
C GLY A 322 24.06 0.70 3.65
N LEU A 323 23.76 -0.51 4.05
CA LEU A 323 24.46 -1.22 5.12
C LEU A 323 25.37 -2.33 4.61
N THR A 324 25.34 -2.63 3.32
CA THR A 324 26.04 -3.78 2.69
C THR A 324 26.76 -3.37 1.42
N ASP A 325 27.63 -4.23 0.94
CA ASP A 325 28.46 -3.97 -0.23
C ASP A 325 27.66 -3.96 -1.56
N VAL A 326 26.46 -4.55 -1.57
CA VAL A 326 25.58 -4.64 -2.75
C VAL A 326 24.48 -3.55 -2.75
N THR A 327 24.30 -2.83 -1.65
CA THR A 327 23.33 -1.74 -1.54
C THR A 327 23.98 -0.40 -1.94
N SER A 328 23.23 0.49 -2.55
CA SER A 328 23.67 1.88 -2.82
C SER A 328 24.09 2.60 -1.55
N ASP A 329 25.19 3.37 -1.58
CA ASP A 329 25.68 4.11 -0.41
C ASP A 329 24.58 4.98 0.21
N THR A 330 23.78 5.63 -0.64
CA THR A 330 22.70 6.52 -0.21
C THR A 330 21.58 6.55 -1.26
N ALA A 331 20.34 6.57 -0.79
CA ALA A 331 19.17 6.84 -1.62
C ALA A 331 18.32 7.96 -1.00
N LEU A 332 17.77 8.83 -1.84
CA LEU A 332 16.71 9.78 -1.47
C LEU A 332 15.38 9.16 -1.90
N LYS A 333 14.56 8.77 -0.95
CA LYS A 333 13.18 8.35 -1.20
C LYS A 333 12.20 9.48 -0.95
N PHE A 334 11.08 9.47 -1.67
CA PHE A 334 9.95 10.38 -1.44
C PHE A 334 8.64 9.72 -1.86
N GLN A 335 7.57 10.16 -1.23
CA GLN A 335 6.23 9.64 -1.45
C GLN A 335 5.20 10.75 -1.31
N ALA A 336 4.18 10.72 -2.14
CA ALA A 336 3.03 11.61 -2.08
C ALA A 336 1.76 10.77 -2.25
N THR A 337 0.88 10.81 -1.26
CA THR A 337 -0.36 10.04 -1.21
C THR A 337 -1.54 11.00 -1.15
N LEU A 338 -2.49 10.84 -2.05
CA LEU A 338 -3.74 11.57 -2.10
C LEU A 338 -4.91 10.61 -1.93
N GLU A 339 -5.70 10.86 -0.92
CA GLU A 339 -6.79 10.02 -0.53
C GLU A 339 -8.13 10.78 -0.59
N PHE A 340 -9.22 10.11 -1.05
CA PHE A 340 -10.55 10.73 -1.22
C PHE A 340 -11.70 9.73 -1.32
#